data_c3d2b41a3120a2c06298a1d13d08b7cb
#
_entry.id   c3d2b41a3120a2c06298a1d13d08b7cb
#
_cell.length_a   1.000
_cell.length_b   1.000
_cell.length_c   1.000
_cell.angle_alpha   90.00
_cell.angle_beta   90.00
_cell.angle_gamma   90.00
#
_symmetry.space_group_name_H-M   'P 1'
#
loop_
_entity.id
_entity.type
_entity.pdbx_description
1 polymer ?
#
loop_
_entity_poly.entity_id
_entity_poly.type
_entity_poly.pdbx_seq_one_letter_code
_entity_poly.pdbx_strand_id
1 'polypeptide(L)'
;MGRRRAKKGKPPGLDPEIMEDHPFSGKVGDRITLHITDVAFGGEGVGRHEGFVVFVPFVITGETVLAEIEEIHRQYARARLVEIIDPATSRVEPQCPQYTVCGGCQYQHMAYDQQLVVKHKQVCDLFERIGGQRADRVRPVVACPTPYAYRNRIMVRTQFNRETRSMNVGYLRHQSRLVVDIESCPIAEPELNERLQDVRKDPPRKNGIKFTLRAMPEDWALPPDSFFQVNFHQLPQMIQAVAERLHSAGVQHLIDAYCGVGFFSLSLADKVQRFTGVEVDKRAIEAARKNAETMGHENGTFIEGTTEAHIQDLVDAYDPSQTAVILDPPRKGCHPSILEVLIQAKPKQIIYVSCHPATLSRDIKTLYESGCFEVHQIIPLDMFPQTQHVECVTDIRLKQS
;
A
#
# COMPACT_ATOMS: atom_id res chain seq x y z
N MET A 1 -30.57 25.92 27.54
CA MET A 1 -30.04 26.24 26.21
C MET A 1 -29.83 24.93 25.43
N GLY A 2 -30.74 24.64 24.49
CA GLY A 2 -30.82 23.36 23.82
C GLY A 2 -29.81 23.22 22.68
N ARG A 3 -29.01 22.15 22.71
CA ARG A 3 -28.15 21.75 21.61
C ARG A 3 -29.01 21.12 20.50
N ARG A 4 -29.11 21.79 19.35
CA ARG A 4 -29.74 21.26 18.14
C ARG A 4 -28.95 20.03 17.64
N ARG A 5 -29.61 18.87 17.57
CA ARG A 5 -29.11 17.67 16.87
C ARG A 5 -29.05 17.98 15.36
N ALA A 6 -27.87 17.91 14.79
CA ALA A 6 -27.70 17.93 13.33
C ALA A 6 -28.36 16.69 12.72
N LYS A 7 -29.30 16.90 11.79
CA LYS A 7 -29.93 15.86 10.99
C LYS A 7 -28.85 15.24 10.07
N LYS A 8 -28.66 13.93 10.17
CA LYS A 8 -27.85 13.15 9.20
C LYS A 8 -28.54 13.27 7.84
N GLY A 9 -27.87 13.93 6.89
CA GLY A 9 -28.32 13.98 5.51
C GLY A 9 -28.39 12.56 4.90
N LYS A 10 -29.42 12.30 4.10
CA LYS A 10 -29.47 11.16 3.16
C LYS A 10 -28.26 11.26 2.23
N PRO A 11 -27.71 10.12 1.71
CA PRO A 11 -26.73 10.17 0.62
C PRO A 11 -27.35 10.99 -0.54
N PRO A 12 -26.57 11.80 -1.25
CA PRO A 12 -27.07 12.59 -2.36
C PRO A 12 -27.64 11.62 -3.41
N GLY A 13 -28.97 11.62 -3.53
CA GLY A 13 -29.62 11.10 -4.72
C GLY A 13 -29.21 12.00 -5.89
N LEU A 14 -28.92 11.42 -7.03
CA LEU A 14 -28.63 12.13 -8.26
C LEU A 14 -29.72 13.15 -8.54
N ASP A 15 -29.30 14.39 -8.82
CA ASP A 15 -30.21 15.47 -9.23
C ASP A 15 -30.90 15.07 -10.54
N PRO A 16 -32.23 15.08 -10.65
CA PRO A 16 -32.95 14.67 -11.87
C PRO A 16 -32.57 15.47 -13.13
N GLU A 17 -32.06 16.69 -12.98
CA GLU A 17 -31.64 17.55 -14.10
C GLU A 17 -30.31 17.15 -14.75
N ILE A 18 -29.53 16.19 -14.18
CA ILE A 18 -28.26 15.72 -14.76
C ILE A 18 -28.50 14.62 -15.81
N MET A 19 -29.71 14.12 -15.99
CA MET A 19 -29.98 12.94 -16.81
C MET A 19 -30.14 13.22 -18.32
N GLU A 20 -30.22 14.48 -18.79
CA GLU A 20 -30.54 14.78 -20.21
C GLU A 20 -29.32 14.79 -21.16
N ASP A 21 -28.08 14.72 -20.67
CA ASP A 21 -26.86 14.75 -21.54
C ASP A 21 -25.80 13.75 -21.13
N HIS A 22 -26.22 12.57 -20.61
CA HIS A 22 -25.23 11.57 -20.13
C HIS A 22 -24.89 10.60 -21.27
N PRO A 23 -23.58 10.40 -21.62
CA PRO A 23 -23.17 9.53 -22.72
C PRO A 23 -23.42 8.04 -22.48
N PHE A 24 -23.90 7.65 -21.29
CA PHE A 24 -24.25 6.27 -20.96
C PHE A 24 -25.73 6.01 -21.19
N SER A 25 -26.05 5.09 -22.10
CA SER A 25 -27.43 4.76 -22.49
C SER A 25 -28.21 3.91 -21.48
N GLY A 26 -27.50 3.32 -20.47
CA GLY A 26 -28.06 2.44 -19.44
C GLY A 26 -28.50 3.18 -18.18
N LYS A 27 -29.16 2.48 -17.27
CA LYS A 27 -29.59 2.94 -15.95
C LYS A 27 -29.12 1.98 -14.85
N VAL A 28 -29.15 2.45 -13.60
CA VAL A 28 -28.88 1.61 -12.42
C VAL A 28 -29.85 0.44 -12.38
N GLY A 29 -29.30 -0.77 -12.17
CA GLY A 29 -30.02 -2.04 -12.21
C GLY A 29 -30.01 -2.76 -13.57
N ASP A 30 -29.56 -2.12 -14.63
CA ASP A 30 -29.43 -2.78 -15.93
C ASP A 30 -28.29 -3.81 -15.90
N ARG A 31 -28.50 -4.93 -16.58
CA ARG A 31 -27.50 -5.98 -16.77
C ARG A 31 -26.90 -5.88 -18.16
N ILE A 32 -25.60 -5.79 -18.21
CA ILE A 32 -24.82 -5.64 -19.44
C ILE A 32 -23.73 -6.70 -19.54
N THR A 33 -23.48 -7.17 -20.74
CA THR A 33 -22.30 -8.02 -21.02
C THR A 33 -21.11 -7.14 -21.33
N LEU A 34 -19.99 -7.42 -20.67
CA LEU A 34 -18.75 -6.65 -20.80
C LEU A 34 -17.59 -7.60 -21.10
N HIS A 35 -16.73 -7.17 -22.03
CA HIS A 35 -15.39 -7.73 -22.16
C HIS A 35 -14.42 -6.89 -21.34
N ILE A 36 -13.66 -7.54 -20.44
CA ILE A 36 -12.72 -6.89 -19.54
C ILE A 36 -11.38 -6.72 -20.26
N THR A 37 -11.02 -5.48 -20.51
CA THR A 37 -9.81 -5.14 -21.28
C THR A 37 -8.59 -4.85 -20.39
N ASP A 38 -8.81 -4.55 -19.09
CA ASP A 38 -7.75 -4.20 -18.16
C ASP A 38 -8.20 -4.40 -16.70
N VAL A 39 -7.24 -4.35 -15.75
CA VAL A 39 -7.49 -4.24 -14.31
C VAL A 39 -6.79 -2.97 -13.81
N ALA A 40 -7.59 -1.97 -13.44
CA ALA A 40 -7.09 -0.69 -12.95
C ALA A 40 -6.40 -0.80 -11.59
N PHE A 41 -5.55 0.18 -11.27
CA PHE A 41 -5.03 0.33 -9.92
C PHE A 41 -6.20 0.52 -8.94
N GLY A 42 -6.28 -0.35 -7.94
CA GLY A 42 -7.45 -0.47 -7.08
C GLY A 42 -8.16 -1.82 -7.20
N GLY A 43 -7.85 -2.60 -8.24
CA GLY A 43 -8.30 -3.98 -8.41
C GLY A 43 -9.65 -4.14 -9.13
N GLU A 44 -10.24 -3.05 -9.64
CA GLU A 44 -11.44 -3.12 -10.46
C GLU A 44 -11.07 -3.38 -11.93
N GLY A 45 -11.72 -4.37 -12.56
CA GLY A 45 -11.60 -4.59 -14.00
C GLY A 45 -12.25 -3.45 -14.79
N VAL A 46 -11.75 -3.20 -15.98
CA VAL A 46 -12.18 -2.14 -16.89
C VAL A 46 -12.77 -2.77 -18.14
N GLY A 47 -14.03 -2.49 -18.40
CA GLY A 47 -14.70 -2.79 -19.68
C GLY A 47 -15.29 -1.54 -20.30
N ARG A 48 -15.85 -1.67 -21.51
CA ARG A 48 -16.58 -0.58 -22.17
C ARG A 48 -17.92 -1.09 -22.65
N HIS A 49 -18.96 -0.33 -22.36
CA HIS A 49 -20.30 -0.53 -22.92
C HIS A 49 -20.64 0.68 -23.79
N GLU A 50 -20.82 0.46 -25.10
CA GLU A 50 -21.06 1.52 -26.10
C GLU A 50 -20.02 2.67 -26.01
N GLY A 51 -18.76 2.32 -25.74
CA GLY A 51 -17.65 3.29 -25.61
C GLY A 51 -17.48 3.87 -24.19
N PHE A 52 -18.49 3.75 -23.32
CA PHE A 52 -18.45 4.25 -21.96
C PHE A 52 -17.70 3.30 -21.00
N VAL A 53 -16.86 3.83 -20.14
CA VAL A 53 -16.04 3.04 -19.21
C VAL A 53 -16.90 2.47 -18.08
N VAL A 54 -16.79 1.19 -17.82
CA VAL A 54 -17.45 0.51 -16.69
C VAL A 54 -16.41 -0.23 -15.87
N PHE A 55 -16.41 0.01 -14.56
CA PHE A 55 -15.56 -0.69 -13.58
C PHE A 55 -16.33 -1.84 -12.94
N VAL A 56 -15.71 -3.02 -12.89
CA VAL A 56 -16.28 -4.23 -12.29
C VAL A 56 -15.25 -4.86 -11.35
N PRO A 57 -15.53 -5.04 -10.05
CA PRO A 57 -14.60 -5.75 -9.16
C PRO A 57 -14.56 -7.25 -9.41
N PHE A 58 -13.46 -7.91 -9.00
CA PHE A 58 -13.29 -9.38 -8.99
C PHE A 58 -13.30 -10.06 -10.37
N VAL A 59 -12.85 -9.36 -11.39
CA VAL A 59 -12.70 -9.85 -12.76
C VAL A 59 -11.24 -9.76 -13.24
N ILE A 60 -10.92 -10.46 -14.32
CA ILE A 60 -9.56 -10.55 -14.88
C ILE A 60 -9.60 -10.04 -16.33
N THR A 61 -8.51 -9.42 -16.78
CA THR A 61 -8.34 -9.05 -18.20
C THR A 61 -8.55 -10.25 -19.11
N GLY A 62 -9.33 -10.07 -20.17
CA GLY A 62 -9.68 -11.09 -21.14
C GLY A 62 -11.00 -11.82 -20.86
N GLU A 63 -11.60 -11.63 -19.68
CA GLU A 63 -12.89 -12.24 -19.36
C GLU A 63 -14.06 -11.54 -20.05
N THR A 64 -15.09 -12.31 -20.36
CA THR A 64 -16.43 -11.81 -20.71
C THR A 64 -17.37 -12.06 -19.54
N VAL A 65 -18.01 -11.01 -19.04
CA VAL A 65 -18.82 -11.07 -17.82
C VAL A 65 -20.18 -10.43 -18.01
N LEU A 66 -21.18 -10.93 -17.27
CA LEU A 66 -22.45 -10.25 -17.04
C LEU A 66 -22.30 -9.40 -15.78
N ALA A 67 -22.53 -8.10 -15.89
CA ALA A 67 -22.44 -7.16 -14.79
C ALA A 67 -23.72 -6.33 -14.66
N GLU A 68 -24.09 -5.95 -13.43
CA GLU A 68 -25.27 -5.14 -13.14
C GLU A 68 -24.80 -3.75 -12.65
N ILE A 69 -25.29 -2.70 -13.31
CA ILE A 69 -24.93 -1.31 -13.02
C ILE A 69 -25.40 -0.92 -11.62
N GLU A 70 -24.49 -0.46 -10.77
CA GLU A 70 -24.78 0.02 -9.41
C GLU A 70 -24.71 1.53 -9.29
N GLU A 71 -23.75 2.16 -10.00
CA GLU A 71 -23.52 3.61 -9.95
C GLU A 71 -23.17 4.15 -11.34
N ILE A 72 -23.69 5.33 -11.66
CA ILE A 72 -23.36 6.06 -12.88
C ILE A 72 -22.78 7.42 -12.50
N HIS A 73 -21.56 7.68 -12.98
CA HIS A 73 -20.85 8.95 -12.82
C HIS A 73 -20.65 9.62 -14.17
N ARG A 74 -20.28 10.89 -14.19
CA ARG A 74 -20.15 11.68 -15.43
C ARG A 74 -19.23 11.02 -16.50
N GLN A 75 -18.21 10.29 -16.12
CA GLN A 75 -17.20 9.74 -17.04
C GLN A 75 -17.08 8.22 -16.99
N TYR A 76 -17.73 7.55 -16.06
CA TYR A 76 -17.68 6.10 -15.88
C TYR A 76 -18.90 5.59 -15.11
N ALA A 77 -19.15 4.29 -15.22
CA ALA A 77 -20.10 3.58 -14.36
C ALA A 77 -19.37 2.55 -13.50
N ARG A 78 -19.99 2.16 -12.40
CA ARG A 78 -19.59 0.99 -11.61
C ARG A 78 -20.67 -0.06 -11.65
N ALA A 79 -20.27 -1.30 -11.76
CA ALA A 79 -21.15 -2.44 -11.82
C ALA A 79 -20.64 -3.55 -10.89
N ARG A 80 -21.56 -4.33 -10.34
CA ARG A 80 -21.20 -5.56 -9.64
C ARG A 80 -21.16 -6.73 -10.61
N LEU A 81 -20.26 -7.65 -10.40
CA LEU A 81 -20.20 -8.90 -11.13
C LEU A 81 -21.44 -9.75 -10.80
N VAL A 82 -22.12 -10.25 -11.83
CA VAL A 82 -23.27 -11.18 -11.73
C VAL A 82 -22.81 -12.58 -12.09
N GLU A 83 -22.12 -12.73 -13.23
CA GLU A 83 -21.71 -14.02 -13.78
C GLU A 83 -20.46 -13.85 -14.65
N ILE A 84 -19.61 -14.87 -14.67
CA ILE A 84 -18.48 -14.95 -15.60
C ILE A 84 -18.92 -15.85 -16.74
N ILE A 85 -19.08 -15.27 -17.94
CA ILE A 85 -19.54 -15.97 -19.13
C ILE A 85 -18.37 -16.74 -19.76
N ASP A 86 -17.22 -16.09 -19.89
CA ASP A 86 -16.00 -16.67 -20.46
C ASP A 86 -14.82 -16.35 -19.53
N PRO A 87 -14.35 -17.33 -18.73
CA PRO A 87 -13.30 -17.10 -17.73
C PRO A 87 -11.91 -17.05 -18.38
N ALA A 88 -11.03 -16.20 -17.83
CA ALA A 88 -9.61 -16.22 -18.18
C ALA A 88 -8.94 -17.54 -17.69
N THR A 89 -7.94 -18.01 -18.42
CA THR A 89 -7.16 -19.22 -18.04
C THR A 89 -6.42 -19.07 -16.72
N SER A 90 -6.15 -17.84 -16.30
CA SER A 90 -5.50 -17.50 -15.03
C SER A 90 -6.49 -17.39 -13.84
N ARG A 91 -7.79 -17.64 -14.05
CA ARG A 91 -8.76 -17.66 -12.96
C ARG A 91 -8.59 -18.91 -12.10
N VAL A 92 -8.58 -18.69 -10.79
CA VAL A 92 -8.47 -19.76 -9.79
C VAL A 92 -9.57 -19.62 -8.74
N GLU A 93 -9.86 -20.72 -8.03
CA GLU A 93 -10.77 -20.70 -6.90
C GLU A 93 -10.10 -20.01 -5.69
N PRO A 94 -10.71 -18.97 -5.09
CA PRO A 94 -10.17 -18.31 -3.91
C PRO A 94 -10.09 -19.23 -2.71
N GLN A 95 -8.95 -19.20 -1.97
CA GLN A 95 -8.81 -19.99 -0.74
C GLN A 95 -9.67 -19.48 0.43
N CYS A 96 -10.05 -18.21 0.40
CA CYS A 96 -10.82 -17.59 1.47
C CYS A 96 -12.33 -17.73 1.22
N PRO A 97 -13.09 -18.38 2.12
CA PRO A 97 -14.54 -18.52 1.97
C PRO A 97 -15.28 -17.18 2.09
N GLN A 98 -14.63 -16.14 2.61
CA GLN A 98 -15.18 -14.79 2.73
C GLN A 98 -14.68 -13.85 1.61
N TYR A 99 -14.04 -14.39 0.59
CA TYR A 99 -13.61 -13.61 -0.57
C TYR A 99 -14.84 -12.95 -1.24
N THR A 100 -14.68 -11.77 -1.81
CA THR A 100 -15.72 -10.87 -2.34
C THR A 100 -16.62 -10.20 -1.28
N VAL A 101 -16.83 -10.83 -0.12
CA VAL A 101 -17.60 -10.25 0.99
C VAL A 101 -16.71 -9.42 1.90
N CYS A 102 -15.57 -9.96 2.33
CA CYS A 102 -14.56 -9.25 3.10
C CYS A 102 -13.80 -8.26 2.21
N GLY A 103 -13.58 -7.04 2.70
CA GLY A 103 -12.84 -5.99 1.97
C GLY A 103 -11.31 -6.13 1.98
N GLY A 104 -10.76 -7.22 2.54
CA GLY A 104 -9.31 -7.37 2.73
C GLY A 104 -8.51 -7.73 1.50
N CYS A 105 -9.07 -8.52 0.57
CA CYS A 105 -8.39 -9.06 -0.61
C CYS A 105 -9.15 -8.73 -1.90
N GLN A 106 -8.40 -8.43 -2.98
CA GLN A 106 -8.97 -8.10 -4.28
C GLN A 106 -8.58 -9.10 -5.36
N TYR A 107 -7.53 -9.93 -5.17
CA TYR A 107 -6.91 -10.72 -6.23
C TYR A 107 -6.89 -12.24 -6.02
N GLN A 108 -7.56 -12.79 -4.97
CA GLN A 108 -7.54 -14.24 -4.72
C GLN A 108 -8.14 -15.08 -5.85
N HIS A 109 -8.90 -14.50 -6.77
CA HIS A 109 -9.46 -15.15 -7.95
C HIS A 109 -8.49 -15.23 -9.13
N MET A 110 -7.28 -14.64 -9.00
CA MET A 110 -6.21 -14.69 -10.01
C MET A 110 -5.08 -15.63 -9.56
N ALA A 111 -4.54 -16.43 -10.45
CA ALA A 111 -3.27 -17.12 -10.24
C ALA A 111 -2.17 -16.13 -9.83
N TYR A 112 -1.26 -16.56 -8.96
CA TYR A 112 -0.34 -15.62 -8.32
C TYR A 112 0.60 -14.90 -9.31
N ASP A 113 1.11 -15.62 -10.30
CA ASP A 113 1.89 -15.04 -11.42
C ASP A 113 1.10 -13.99 -12.22
N GLN A 114 -0.20 -14.20 -12.43
CA GLN A 114 -1.04 -13.19 -13.06
C GLN A 114 -1.21 -11.94 -12.19
N GLN A 115 -1.27 -12.09 -10.85
CA GLN A 115 -1.28 -10.92 -9.94
C GLN A 115 -0.01 -10.07 -10.11
N LEU A 116 1.16 -10.70 -10.27
CA LEU A 116 2.43 -9.98 -10.49
C LEU A 116 2.43 -9.23 -11.82
N VAL A 117 1.90 -9.83 -12.88
CA VAL A 117 1.75 -9.19 -14.21
C VAL A 117 0.83 -7.96 -14.11
N VAL A 118 -0.32 -8.11 -13.45
CA VAL A 118 -1.29 -7.01 -13.25
C VAL A 118 -0.64 -5.88 -12.44
N LYS A 119 0.02 -6.18 -11.32
CA LYS A 119 0.69 -5.18 -10.48
C LYS A 119 1.82 -4.47 -11.23
N HIS A 120 2.61 -5.20 -12.02
CA HIS A 120 3.65 -4.61 -12.85
C HIS A 120 3.06 -3.58 -13.82
N LYS A 121 2.03 -3.99 -14.58
CA LYS A 121 1.35 -3.09 -15.51
C LYS A 121 0.81 -1.84 -14.83
N GLN A 122 0.14 -2.01 -13.68
CA GLN A 122 -0.42 -0.90 -12.90
C GLN A 122 0.66 0.09 -12.45
N VAL A 123 1.83 -0.40 -12.04
CA VAL A 123 2.96 0.47 -11.68
C VAL A 123 3.47 1.20 -12.92
N CYS A 124 3.68 0.51 -14.05
CA CYS A 124 4.07 1.15 -15.31
C CYS A 124 3.11 2.28 -15.69
N ASP A 125 1.80 1.99 -15.73
CA ASP A 125 0.76 2.95 -16.09
C ASP A 125 0.77 4.21 -15.19
N LEU A 126 0.97 4.03 -13.87
CA LEU A 126 1.02 5.15 -12.92
C LEU A 126 2.27 6.00 -13.12
N PHE A 127 3.43 5.37 -13.30
CA PHE A 127 4.67 6.10 -13.50
C PHE A 127 4.71 6.83 -14.85
N GLU A 128 4.13 6.26 -15.90
CA GLU A 128 4.01 6.95 -17.20
C GLU A 128 3.02 8.11 -17.13
N ARG A 129 1.80 7.88 -16.63
CA ARG A 129 0.72 8.88 -16.68
C ARG A 129 0.89 10.01 -15.66
N ILE A 130 1.38 9.70 -14.46
CA ILE A 130 1.51 10.67 -13.36
C ILE A 130 2.96 11.11 -13.22
N GLY A 131 3.89 10.15 -13.19
CA GLY A 131 5.31 10.38 -12.92
C GLY A 131 6.12 10.92 -14.09
N GLY A 132 5.58 10.82 -15.33
CA GLY A 132 6.33 11.18 -16.54
C GLY A 132 7.56 10.29 -16.78
N GLN A 133 7.57 9.09 -16.20
CA GLN A 133 8.67 8.14 -16.31
C GLN A 133 8.36 7.06 -17.36
N ARG A 134 9.39 6.53 -17.99
CA ARG A 134 9.25 5.47 -19.00
C ARG A 134 9.03 4.12 -18.32
N ALA A 135 8.18 3.26 -18.92
CA ALA A 135 7.88 1.92 -18.40
C ALA A 135 9.14 1.02 -18.30
N ASP A 136 10.16 1.24 -19.16
CA ASP A 136 11.41 0.46 -19.12
C ASP A 136 12.25 0.68 -17.84
N ARG A 137 11.94 1.72 -17.06
CA ARG A 137 12.52 1.95 -15.73
C ARG A 137 11.90 1.06 -14.65
N VAL A 138 10.71 0.51 -14.90
CA VAL A 138 10.00 -0.37 -13.95
C VAL A 138 10.47 -1.81 -14.17
N ARG A 139 11.03 -2.41 -13.12
CA ARG A 139 11.46 -3.81 -13.13
C ARG A 139 10.25 -4.74 -12.93
N PRO A 140 10.33 -6.01 -13.33
CA PRO A 140 9.33 -7.00 -12.95
C PRO A 140 9.08 -6.98 -11.43
N VAL A 141 7.86 -7.28 -11.01
CA VAL A 141 7.51 -7.34 -9.58
C VAL A 141 8.29 -8.47 -8.91
N VAL A 142 8.98 -8.15 -7.81
CA VAL A 142 9.63 -9.16 -6.98
C VAL A 142 8.55 -9.94 -6.24
N ALA A 143 8.43 -11.23 -6.55
CA ALA A 143 7.42 -12.10 -5.97
C ALA A 143 7.65 -12.32 -4.47
N CYS A 144 6.57 -12.43 -3.71
CA CYS A 144 6.64 -12.89 -2.33
C CYS A 144 6.86 -14.41 -2.29
N PRO A 145 7.81 -14.91 -1.50
CA PRO A 145 8.05 -16.35 -1.37
C PRO A 145 6.83 -17.12 -0.87
N THR A 146 6.00 -16.46 -0.05
CA THR A 146 4.83 -17.05 0.61
C THR A 146 3.60 -16.17 0.34
N PRO A 147 2.80 -16.41 -0.72
CA PRO A 147 1.69 -15.54 -1.10
C PRO A 147 0.44 -15.67 -0.20
N TYR A 148 0.46 -16.60 0.75
CA TYR A 148 -0.52 -16.77 1.83
C TYR A 148 0.23 -16.87 3.17
N ALA A 149 -0.47 -16.77 4.30
CA ALA A 149 0.10 -16.87 5.65
C ALA A 149 1.33 -15.95 5.86
N TYR A 150 1.28 -14.73 5.32
CA TYR A 150 2.42 -13.80 5.37
C TYR A 150 2.17 -12.58 6.26
N ARG A 151 0.87 -12.27 6.48
CA ARG A 151 0.50 -11.00 7.12
C ARG A 151 0.66 -11.09 8.62
N ASN A 152 1.65 -10.37 9.14
CA ASN A 152 2.01 -10.37 10.55
C ASN A 152 1.22 -9.37 11.43
N ARG A 153 0.29 -8.62 10.84
CA ARG A 153 -0.56 -7.66 11.56
C ARG A 153 -1.95 -7.60 10.95
N ILE A 154 -2.97 -7.86 11.77
CA ILE A 154 -4.38 -7.75 11.39
C ILE A 154 -5.13 -6.84 12.35
N MET A 155 -6.10 -6.10 11.83
CA MET A 155 -6.99 -5.25 12.63
C MET A 155 -8.39 -5.85 12.63
N VAL A 156 -8.75 -6.44 13.74
CA VAL A 156 -10.06 -7.07 13.95
C VAL A 156 -11.05 -6.07 14.56
N ARG A 157 -12.31 -6.20 14.22
CA ARG A 157 -13.40 -5.38 14.74
C ARG A 157 -14.51 -6.26 15.27
N THR A 158 -15.29 -5.72 16.20
CA THR A 158 -16.50 -6.37 16.74
C THR A 158 -17.75 -5.62 16.34
N GLN A 159 -18.82 -6.34 16.01
CA GLN A 159 -20.14 -5.78 15.74
C GLN A 159 -21.22 -6.77 16.17
N PHE A 160 -22.19 -6.31 16.96
CA PHE A 160 -23.32 -7.15 17.34
C PHE A 160 -24.23 -7.40 16.14
N ASN A 161 -24.43 -8.67 15.83
CA ASN A 161 -25.38 -9.14 14.82
C ASN A 161 -26.74 -9.40 15.47
N ARG A 162 -27.75 -8.64 15.05
CA ARG A 162 -29.11 -8.73 15.63
C ARG A 162 -29.84 -10.00 15.22
N GLU A 163 -29.53 -10.56 14.05
CA GLU A 163 -30.18 -11.75 13.50
C GLU A 163 -29.71 -13.01 14.25
N THR A 164 -28.38 -13.15 14.40
CA THR A 164 -27.79 -14.31 15.10
C THR A 164 -27.70 -14.12 16.61
N ARG A 165 -27.98 -12.90 17.12
CA ARG A 165 -27.82 -12.48 18.52
C ARG A 165 -26.42 -12.75 19.08
N SER A 166 -25.40 -12.67 18.25
CA SER A 166 -23.99 -12.91 18.58
C SER A 166 -23.11 -11.74 18.16
N MET A 167 -21.86 -11.74 18.61
CA MET A 167 -20.86 -10.77 18.17
C MET A 167 -20.13 -11.29 16.93
N ASN A 168 -20.23 -10.59 15.80
CA ASN A 168 -19.33 -10.77 14.70
C ASN A 168 -17.94 -10.26 15.09
N VAL A 169 -16.92 -11.05 14.85
CA VAL A 169 -15.51 -10.73 15.07
C VAL A 169 -14.76 -10.91 13.74
N GLY A 170 -14.24 -9.83 13.17
CA GLY A 170 -13.57 -9.94 11.89
C GLY A 170 -13.25 -8.61 11.22
N TYR A 171 -13.47 -8.53 9.91
CA TYR A 171 -13.05 -7.39 9.10
C TYR A 171 -14.24 -6.64 8.50
N LEU A 172 -14.00 -5.43 8.00
CA LEU A 172 -15.04 -4.70 7.29
C LEU A 172 -15.42 -5.41 5.99
N ARG A 173 -16.70 -5.46 5.71
CA ARG A 173 -17.24 -5.87 4.42
C ARG A 173 -16.74 -4.93 3.33
N HIS A 174 -16.55 -5.44 2.12
CA HIS A 174 -16.22 -4.64 0.95
C HIS A 174 -17.21 -3.47 0.81
N GLN A 175 -16.67 -2.26 0.59
CA GLN A 175 -17.43 -1.00 0.46
C GLN A 175 -18.50 -0.73 1.54
N SER A 176 -18.31 -1.24 2.76
CA SER A 176 -19.26 -1.14 3.84
C SER A 176 -18.57 -0.90 5.20
N ARG A 177 -19.39 -0.49 6.20
CA ARG A 177 -18.96 -0.39 7.60
C ARG A 177 -19.41 -1.59 8.45
N LEU A 178 -20.06 -2.56 7.83
CA LEU A 178 -20.48 -3.80 8.49
C LEU A 178 -19.27 -4.71 8.69
N VAL A 179 -19.29 -5.47 9.79
CA VAL A 179 -18.24 -6.44 10.10
C VAL A 179 -18.68 -7.82 9.61
N VAL A 180 -17.85 -8.41 8.73
CA VAL A 180 -17.95 -9.83 8.34
C VAL A 180 -17.35 -10.65 9.45
N ASP A 181 -18.06 -11.67 9.91
CA ASP A 181 -17.56 -12.62 10.88
C ASP A 181 -16.51 -13.53 10.22
N ILE A 182 -15.30 -13.58 10.77
CA ILE A 182 -14.15 -14.29 10.19
C ILE A 182 -13.64 -15.34 11.17
N GLU A 183 -13.70 -16.61 10.77
CA GLU A 183 -13.13 -17.69 11.56
C GLU A 183 -11.62 -17.77 11.40
N SER A 184 -11.13 -17.62 10.16
CA SER A 184 -9.69 -17.60 9.86
C SER A 184 -9.42 -16.71 8.64
N CYS A 185 -8.20 -16.20 8.55
CA CYS A 185 -7.74 -15.39 7.45
C CYS A 185 -6.57 -16.08 6.75
N PRO A 186 -6.74 -16.60 5.50
CA PRO A 186 -5.68 -17.36 4.83
C PRO A 186 -4.39 -16.56 4.57
N ILE A 187 -4.46 -15.21 4.53
CA ILE A 187 -3.26 -14.39 4.34
C ILE A 187 -2.58 -13.99 5.67
N ALA A 188 -3.24 -14.20 6.82
CA ALA A 188 -2.65 -13.92 8.11
C ALA A 188 -1.71 -15.05 8.55
N GLU A 189 -0.64 -14.70 9.27
CA GLU A 189 0.23 -15.66 9.94
C GLU A 189 -0.59 -16.63 10.80
N PRO A 190 -0.22 -17.91 10.90
CA PRO A 190 -0.96 -18.92 11.68
C PRO A 190 -1.21 -18.49 13.13
N GLU A 191 -0.20 -17.94 13.79
CA GLU A 191 -0.31 -17.39 15.17
C GLU A 191 -1.44 -16.36 15.30
N LEU A 192 -1.64 -15.52 14.28
CA LEU A 192 -2.72 -14.52 14.32
C LEU A 192 -4.10 -15.14 14.20
N ASN A 193 -4.22 -16.25 13.47
CA ASN A 193 -5.47 -16.99 13.40
C ASN A 193 -5.80 -17.66 14.75
N GLU A 194 -4.81 -18.20 15.45
CA GLU A 194 -4.97 -18.76 16.81
C GLU A 194 -5.45 -17.66 17.77
N ARG A 195 -4.78 -16.51 17.78
CA ARG A 195 -5.16 -15.36 18.61
C ARG A 195 -6.53 -14.77 18.22
N LEU A 196 -6.92 -14.84 16.95
CA LEU A 196 -8.26 -14.47 16.49
C LEU A 196 -9.31 -15.40 17.13
N GLN A 197 -9.05 -16.71 17.20
CA GLN A 197 -9.95 -17.67 17.85
C GLN A 197 -10.09 -17.37 19.34
N ASP A 198 -9.04 -16.94 20.03
CA ASP A 198 -9.15 -16.57 21.44
C ASP A 198 -10.04 -15.34 21.65
N VAL A 199 -9.94 -14.34 20.78
CA VAL A 199 -10.87 -13.19 20.79
C VAL A 199 -12.30 -13.62 20.49
N ARG A 200 -12.52 -14.64 19.65
CA ARG A 200 -13.84 -15.16 19.31
C ARG A 200 -14.51 -15.96 20.43
N LYS A 201 -13.74 -16.64 21.27
CA LYS A 201 -14.25 -17.39 22.43
C LYS A 201 -14.90 -16.48 23.47
N ASP A 202 -14.32 -15.29 23.69
CA ASP A 202 -14.85 -14.28 24.62
C ASP A 202 -14.78 -12.89 24.00
N PRO A 203 -15.66 -12.59 23.02
CA PRO A 203 -15.63 -11.33 22.33
C PRO A 203 -16.11 -10.19 23.23
N PRO A 204 -15.50 -9.01 23.15
CA PRO A 204 -15.98 -7.84 23.87
C PRO A 204 -17.44 -7.55 23.57
N ARG A 205 -18.23 -7.33 24.62
CA ARG A 205 -19.67 -7.07 24.51
C ARG A 205 -20.04 -5.70 23.91
N LYS A 206 -19.02 -4.87 23.58
CA LYS A 206 -19.22 -3.53 23.03
C LYS A 206 -19.00 -3.52 21.52
N ASN A 207 -19.92 -2.87 20.79
CA ASN A 207 -19.80 -2.66 19.35
C ASN A 207 -18.63 -1.72 18.98
N GLY A 208 -18.00 -2.00 17.85
CA GLY A 208 -17.02 -1.11 17.24
C GLY A 208 -15.64 -1.10 17.90
N ILE A 209 -15.37 -2.06 18.78
CA ILE A 209 -14.03 -2.23 19.34
C ILE A 209 -13.09 -2.69 18.24
N LYS A 210 -11.89 -2.11 18.21
CA LYS A 210 -10.80 -2.46 17.31
C LYS A 210 -9.70 -3.11 18.12
N PHE A 211 -9.21 -4.23 17.63
CA PHE A 211 -8.02 -4.89 18.16
C PHE A 211 -6.98 -4.96 17.06
N THR A 212 -5.76 -4.74 17.43
CA THR A 212 -4.63 -5.08 16.59
C THR A 212 -4.03 -6.38 17.12
N LEU A 213 -4.04 -7.42 16.30
CA LEU A 213 -3.27 -8.63 16.55
C LEU A 213 -2.00 -8.54 15.69
N ARG A 214 -0.84 -8.79 16.30
CA ARG A 214 0.46 -8.67 15.63
C ARG A 214 1.35 -9.82 16.06
N ALA A 215 1.95 -10.53 15.09
CA ALA A 215 3.12 -11.36 15.32
C ALA A 215 4.34 -10.43 15.48
N MET A 216 5.19 -10.74 16.43
CA MET A 216 6.38 -9.92 16.70
C MET A 216 7.54 -10.40 15.84
N PRO A 217 8.31 -9.48 15.24
CA PRO A 217 9.54 -9.88 14.56
C PRO A 217 10.56 -10.43 15.56
N GLU A 218 11.27 -11.46 15.17
CA GLU A 218 12.43 -11.94 15.92
C GLU A 218 13.52 -10.86 15.90
N ASP A 219 14.28 -10.77 16.98
CA ASP A 219 15.44 -9.87 17.13
C ASP A 219 15.18 -8.36 17.03
N TRP A 220 13.92 -7.92 17.04
CA TRP A 220 13.56 -6.51 16.99
C TRP A 220 12.75 -6.08 18.21
N ALA A 221 13.21 -5.07 18.92
CA ALA A 221 12.36 -4.35 19.86
C ALA A 221 11.35 -3.53 19.08
N LEU A 222 10.06 -3.84 19.27
CA LEU A 222 8.95 -3.20 18.56
C LEU A 222 7.84 -2.84 19.53
N PRO A 223 7.55 -1.54 19.74
CA PRO A 223 6.40 -1.14 20.53
C PRO A 223 5.07 -1.62 19.88
N PRO A 224 4.06 -1.99 20.67
CA PRO A 224 2.83 -2.63 20.14
C PRO A 224 2.11 -1.82 19.06
N ASP A 225 2.12 -0.50 19.17
CA ASP A 225 1.42 0.40 18.24
C ASP A 225 2.31 1.01 17.16
N SER A 226 3.65 0.91 17.28
CA SER A 226 4.58 1.46 16.30
C SER A 226 4.50 0.68 14.98
N PHE A 227 4.81 1.37 13.88
CA PHE A 227 4.83 0.75 12.56
C PHE A 227 5.98 -0.27 12.43
N PHE A 228 5.74 -1.34 11.71
CA PHE A 228 6.73 -2.27 11.19
C PHE A 228 6.16 -2.91 9.92
N GLN A 229 7.00 -3.36 9.02
CA GLN A 229 6.61 -3.99 7.76
C GLN A 229 5.72 -5.22 8.01
N VAL A 230 4.65 -5.37 7.20
CA VAL A 230 3.56 -6.34 7.49
C VAL A 230 3.81 -7.75 6.97
N ASN A 231 4.92 -7.99 6.28
CA ASN A 231 5.27 -9.27 5.65
C ASN A 231 6.74 -9.59 5.91
N PHE A 232 7.00 -10.46 6.87
CA PHE A 232 8.38 -10.85 7.24
C PHE A 232 9.08 -11.59 6.11
N HIS A 233 8.36 -12.38 5.32
CA HIS A 233 8.93 -13.18 4.23
C HIS A 233 9.48 -12.34 3.07
N GLN A 234 9.04 -11.08 2.93
CA GLN A 234 9.47 -10.16 1.87
C GLN A 234 10.56 -9.18 2.34
N LEU A 235 10.91 -9.15 3.64
CA LEU A 235 11.91 -8.22 4.16
C LEU A 235 13.30 -8.43 3.56
N PRO A 236 13.80 -9.67 3.40
CA PRO A 236 15.11 -9.89 2.79
C PRO A 236 15.22 -9.29 1.38
N GLN A 237 14.20 -9.46 0.55
CA GLN A 237 14.17 -8.94 -0.82
C GLN A 237 14.08 -7.40 -0.83
N MET A 238 13.33 -6.81 0.12
CA MET A 238 13.25 -5.37 0.27
C MET A 238 14.60 -4.76 0.66
N ILE A 239 15.26 -5.34 1.67
CA ILE A 239 16.58 -4.89 2.10
C ILE A 239 17.61 -5.09 0.98
N GLN A 240 17.58 -6.22 0.29
CA GLN A 240 18.47 -6.47 -0.85
C GLN A 240 18.27 -5.42 -1.96
N ALA A 241 17.01 -5.11 -2.31
CA ALA A 241 16.71 -4.10 -3.31
C ALA A 241 17.30 -2.73 -2.95
N VAL A 242 17.26 -2.32 -1.68
CA VAL A 242 17.86 -1.06 -1.22
C VAL A 242 19.39 -1.15 -1.16
N ALA A 243 19.94 -2.22 -0.56
CA ALA A 243 21.38 -2.42 -0.39
C ALA A 243 22.15 -2.41 -1.71
N GLU A 244 21.65 -3.09 -2.74
CA GLU A 244 22.26 -3.12 -4.06
C GLU A 244 22.32 -1.73 -4.71
N ARG A 245 21.32 -0.87 -4.46
CA ARG A 245 21.26 0.50 -5.00
C ARG A 245 22.23 1.42 -4.27
N LEU A 246 22.31 1.32 -2.93
CA LEU A 246 23.32 2.03 -2.14
C LEU A 246 24.73 1.65 -2.57
N HIS A 247 25.03 0.35 -2.70
CA HIS A 247 26.32 -0.13 -3.15
C HIS A 247 26.69 0.39 -4.53
N SER A 248 25.76 0.32 -5.50
CA SER A 248 26.00 0.78 -6.86
C SER A 248 26.18 2.31 -6.97
N ALA A 249 25.69 3.06 -6.01
CA ALA A 249 25.88 4.52 -5.94
C ALA A 249 27.19 4.89 -5.22
N GLY A 250 27.79 4.00 -4.41
CA GLY A 250 29.02 4.25 -3.68
C GLY A 250 28.87 5.38 -2.65
N VAL A 251 27.78 5.35 -1.86
CA VAL A 251 27.51 6.31 -0.79
C VAL A 251 28.18 5.90 0.51
N GLN A 252 28.50 6.88 1.35
CA GLN A 252 29.13 6.68 2.65
C GLN A 252 28.20 7.06 3.82
N HIS A 253 27.28 7.98 3.59
CA HIS A 253 26.35 8.49 4.60
C HIS A 253 24.91 8.19 4.19
N LEU A 254 24.13 7.69 5.16
CA LEU A 254 22.72 7.36 4.99
C LEU A 254 21.86 8.22 5.92
N ILE A 255 20.91 8.96 5.36
CA ILE A 255 19.83 9.63 6.10
C ILE A 255 18.56 8.81 5.89
N ASP A 256 18.00 8.24 6.96
CA ASP A 256 16.73 7.51 6.97
C ASP A 256 15.64 8.44 7.53
N ALA A 257 14.91 9.08 6.64
CA ALA A 257 14.06 10.22 6.97
C ALA A 257 12.75 9.86 7.69
N TYR A 258 12.38 8.58 7.71
CA TYR A 258 11.19 8.04 8.39
C TYR A 258 11.54 6.68 8.99
N CYS A 259 12.53 6.64 9.89
CA CYS A 259 13.22 5.41 10.24
C CYS A 259 12.39 4.41 11.07
N GLY A 260 11.27 4.83 11.69
CA GLY A 260 10.50 3.97 12.57
C GLY A 260 11.38 3.41 13.70
N VAL A 261 11.41 2.08 13.83
CA VAL A 261 12.27 1.37 14.81
C VAL A 261 13.67 1.09 14.27
N GLY A 262 14.09 1.80 13.21
CA GLY A 262 15.41 1.69 12.60
C GLY A 262 15.53 0.61 11.52
N PHE A 263 14.44 0.18 10.91
CA PHE A 263 14.45 -0.98 10.01
C PHE A 263 15.47 -0.83 8.86
N PHE A 264 15.42 0.23 8.07
CA PHE A 264 16.39 0.45 6.99
C PHE A 264 17.76 0.85 7.54
N SER A 265 17.80 1.78 8.48
CA SER A 265 19.05 2.26 9.08
C SER A 265 19.93 1.12 9.57
N LEU A 266 19.37 0.21 10.37
CA LEU A 266 20.11 -0.87 11.01
C LEU A 266 20.40 -2.03 10.04
N SER A 267 19.44 -2.41 9.20
CA SER A 267 19.67 -3.45 8.18
C SER A 267 20.74 -3.08 7.15
N LEU A 268 21.06 -1.78 7.03
CA LEU A 268 22.05 -1.26 6.08
C LEU A 268 23.27 -0.63 6.75
N ALA A 269 23.37 -0.70 8.09
CA ALA A 269 24.45 -0.08 8.87
C ALA A 269 25.85 -0.48 8.40
N ASP A 270 26.04 -1.76 8.05
CA ASP A 270 27.33 -2.30 7.56
C ASP A 270 27.65 -1.88 6.11
N LYS A 271 26.72 -1.24 5.41
CA LYS A 271 26.90 -0.80 4.02
C LYS A 271 27.34 0.65 3.90
N VAL A 272 27.33 1.40 5.02
CA VAL A 272 27.65 2.82 5.07
C VAL A 272 28.61 3.12 6.23
N GLN A 273 29.35 4.21 6.12
CA GLN A 273 30.22 4.64 7.22
C GLN A 273 29.42 5.22 8.38
N ARG A 274 28.34 5.94 8.07
CA ARG A 274 27.44 6.52 9.08
C ARG A 274 26.00 6.55 8.60
N PHE A 275 25.08 6.41 9.54
CA PHE A 275 23.66 6.67 9.30
C PHE A 275 23.05 7.61 10.34
N THR A 276 21.98 8.30 9.95
CA THR A 276 21.12 9.07 10.86
C THR A 276 19.67 8.77 10.54
N GLY A 277 18.92 8.26 11.51
CA GLY A 277 17.48 8.02 11.41
C GLY A 277 16.68 9.13 12.08
N VAL A 278 15.57 9.54 11.45
CA VAL A 278 14.60 10.52 12.01
C VAL A 278 13.23 9.87 12.10
N GLU A 279 12.57 10.00 13.23
CA GLU A 279 11.20 9.49 13.45
C GLU A 279 10.47 10.35 14.50
N VAL A 280 9.19 10.57 14.28
CA VAL A 280 8.35 11.39 15.16
C VAL A 280 7.79 10.61 16.36
N ASP A 281 7.62 9.29 16.23
CA ASP A 281 7.17 8.44 17.36
C ASP A 281 8.33 8.19 18.32
N LYS A 282 8.30 8.87 19.47
CA LYS A 282 9.29 8.70 20.54
C LYS A 282 9.53 7.24 20.92
N ARG A 283 8.47 6.41 21.00
CA ARG A 283 8.60 5.01 21.39
C ARG A 283 9.35 4.21 20.30
N ALA A 284 9.13 4.56 19.02
CA ALA A 284 9.85 3.95 17.92
C ALA A 284 11.34 4.32 17.96
N ILE A 285 11.68 5.58 18.27
CA ILE A 285 13.08 6.03 18.46
C ILE A 285 13.77 5.32 19.64
N GLU A 286 13.08 5.17 20.76
CA GLU A 286 13.61 4.41 21.91
C GLU A 286 13.88 2.95 21.52
N ALA A 287 12.98 2.35 20.75
CA ALA A 287 13.17 1.00 20.21
C ALA A 287 14.31 0.95 19.18
N ALA A 288 14.44 1.94 18.29
CA ALA A 288 15.53 2.00 17.32
C ALA A 288 16.92 2.06 18.00
N ARG A 289 17.07 2.86 19.05
CA ARG A 289 18.30 2.92 19.85
C ARG A 289 18.62 1.58 20.52
N LYS A 290 17.61 0.93 21.11
CA LYS A 290 17.75 -0.40 21.70
C LYS A 290 18.13 -1.46 20.66
N ASN A 291 17.52 -1.41 19.48
CA ASN A 291 17.85 -2.31 18.37
C ASN A 291 19.29 -2.11 17.92
N ALA A 292 19.77 -0.85 17.79
CA ALA A 292 21.16 -0.55 17.46
C ALA A 292 22.14 -1.14 18.49
N GLU A 293 21.86 -0.95 19.76
CA GLU A 293 22.66 -1.53 20.86
C GLU A 293 22.69 -3.06 20.79
N THR A 294 21.51 -3.68 20.63
CA THR A 294 21.39 -5.16 20.57
C THR A 294 22.12 -5.74 19.36
N MET A 295 22.11 -5.05 18.21
CA MET A 295 22.76 -5.47 16.97
C MET A 295 24.25 -5.06 16.91
N GLY A 296 24.75 -4.29 17.89
CA GLY A 296 26.13 -3.85 17.97
C GLY A 296 26.52 -2.76 16.96
N HIS A 297 25.56 -1.95 16.50
CA HIS A 297 25.83 -0.85 15.58
C HIS A 297 26.08 0.47 16.34
N GLU A 298 27.31 0.97 16.23
CA GLU A 298 27.76 2.23 16.85
C GLU A 298 27.96 3.36 15.84
N ASN A 299 27.79 3.07 14.54
CA ASN A 299 28.07 4.01 13.45
C ASN A 299 26.90 4.91 13.08
N GLY A 300 25.86 5.00 13.93
CA GLY A 300 24.68 5.82 13.63
C GLY A 300 24.00 6.44 14.82
N THR A 301 23.06 7.33 14.53
CA THR A 301 22.27 8.06 15.54
C THR A 301 20.80 8.09 15.15
N PHE A 302 19.92 8.25 16.16
CA PHE A 302 18.48 8.39 15.97
C PHE A 302 17.98 9.68 16.63
N ILE A 303 17.22 10.48 15.85
CA ILE A 303 16.70 11.80 16.22
C ILE A 303 15.18 11.70 16.34
N GLU A 304 14.64 12.09 17.50
CA GLU A 304 13.19 12.24 17.68
C GLU A 304 12.75 13.58 17.09
N GLY A 305 11.84 13.54 16.12
CA GLY A 305 11.27 14.73 15.50
C GLY A 305 10.65 14.46 14.15
N THR A 306 10.04 15.46 13.56
CA THR A 306 9.50 15.35 12.19
C THR A 306 10.63 15.51 11.18
N THR A 307 10.52 14.81 10.06
CA THR A 307 11.49 14.94 8.96
C THR A 307 11.62 16.38 8.48
N GLU A 308 10.50 17.09 8.39
CA GLU A 308 10.46 18.50 7.97
C GLU A 308 11.31 19.43 8.85
N ALA A 309 11.43 19.10 10.14
CA ALA A 309 12.19 19.92 11.09
C ALA A 309 13.71 19.66 11.03
N HIS A 310 14.13 18.49 10.57
CA HIS A 310 15.53 18.06 10.67
C HIS A 310 16.23 17.88 9.33
N ILE A 311 15.50 17.70 8.23
CA ILE A 311 16.09 17.29 6.94
C ILE A 311 17.12 18.30 6.42
N GLN A 312 16.91 19.62 6.61
CA GLN A 312 17.85 20.65 6.18
C GLN A 312 19.20 20.50 6.91
N ASP A 313 19.17 20.44 8.25
CA ASP A 313 20.38 20.32 9.06
C ASP A 313 21.14 19.03 8.72
N LEU A 314 20.42 17.95 8.43
CA LEU A 314 21.01 16.65 8.09
C LEU A 314 21.71 16.65 6.75
N VAL A 315 21.09 17.22 5.70
CA VAL A 315 21.74 17.29 4.39
C VAL A 315 22.90 18.27 4.37
N ASP A 316 22.89 19.29 5.23
CA ASP A 316 23.97 20.25 5.38
C ASP A 316 25.15 19.71 6.20
N ALA A 317 24.90 18.69 7.06
CA ALA A 317 25.93 18.07 7.91
C ALA A 317 26.85 17.10 7.16
N TYR A 318 26.46 16.62 5.98
CA TYR A 318 27.19 15.63 5.21
C TYR A 318 27.52 16.11 3.80
N ASP A 319 28.60 15.58 3.22
CA ASP A 319 28.93 15.81 1.81
C ASP A 319 27.83 15.23 0.91
N PRO A 320 27.10 16.04 0.13
CA PRO A 320 26.03 15.58 -0.73
C PRO A 320 26.51 14.52 -1.74
N SER A 321 27.75 14.62 -2.23
CA SER A 321 28.32 13.67 -3.19
C SER A 321 28.55 12.25 -2.63
N GLN A 322 28.45 12.09 -1.31
CA GLN A 322 28.62 10.84 -0.60
C GLN A 322 27.37 10.41 0.20
N THR A 323 26.27 11.16 0.06
CA THR A 323 25.07 10.98 0.86
C THR A 323 23.92 10.36 0.07
N ALA A 324 23.26 9.37 0.66
CA ALA A 324 21.95 8.89 0.24
C ALA A 324 20.89 9.23 1.28
N VAL A 325 19.66 9.48 0.79
CA VAL A 325 18.48 9.70 1.63
C VAL A 325 17.46 8.61 1.33
N ILE A 326 17.03 7.86 2.35
CA ILE A 326 15.87 6.96 2.27
C ILE A 326 14.64 7.74 2.71
N LEU A 327 13.59 7.65 1.89
CA LEU A 327 12.26 8.17 2.17
C LEU A 327 11.30 6.99 2.23
N ASP A 328 10.66 6.74 3.39
CA ASP A 328 9.55 5.77 3.56
C ASP A 328 8.36 6.49 4.22
N PRO A 329 7.76 7.49 3.54
CA PRO A 329 6.72 8.32 4.12
C PRO A 329 5.38 7.57 4.21
N PRO A 330 4.41 8.08 5.00
CA PRO A 330 3.05 7.57 5.00
C PRO A 330 2.40 7.66 3.60
N ARG A 331 1.28 6.95 3.40
CA ARG A 331 0.54 6.82 2.11
C ARG A 331 0.26 8.11 1.36
N LYS A 332 0.23 9.26 2.03
CA LYS A 332 0.04 10.58 1.42
C LYS A 332 1.27 11.12 0.68
N GLY A 333 2.41 10.47 0.81
CA GLY A 333 3.70 10.89 0.26
C GLY A 333 4.44 11.87 1.16
N CYS A 334 5.55 12.40 0.66
CA CYS A 334 6.35 13.40 1.35
C CYS A 334 5.66 14.77 1.42
N HIS A 335 5.99 15.53 2.46
CA HIS A 335 5.65 16.96 2.48
C HIS A 335 6.46 17.70 1.41
N PRO A 336 5.87 18.67 0.67
CA PRO A 336 6.58 19.38 -0.41
C PRO A 336 7.90 20.00 0.02
N SER A 337 7.99 20.55 1.23
CA SER A 337 9.24 21.17 1.76
C SER A 337 10.41 20.18 1.82
N ILE A 338 10.18 18.89 2.04
CA ILE A 338 11.24 17.87 2.04
C ILE A 338 11.82 17.72 0.63
N LEU A 339 10.94 17.65 -0.38
CA LEU A 339 11.39 17.57 -1.77
C LEU A 339 12.16 18.82 -2.19
N GLU A 340 11.72 20.02 -1.75
CA GLU A 340 12.41 21.29 -1.98
C GLU A 340 13.82 21.31 -1.39
N VAL A 341 13.96 20.85 -0.12
CA VAL A 341 15.28 20.72 0.53
C VAL A 341 16.19 19.77 -0.25
N LEU A 342 15.68 18.59 -0.65
CA LEU A 342 16.48 17.62 -1.41
C LEU A 342 16.89 18.14 -2.79
N ILE A 343 16.04 18.92 -3.45
CA ILE A 343 16.37 19.57 -4.74
C ILE A 343 17.49 20.60 -4.57
N GLN A 344 17.53 21.32 -3.47
CA GLN A 344 18.58 22.32 -3.15
C GLN A 344 19.88 21.65 -2.71
N ALA A 345 19.80 20.68 -1.81
CA ALA A 345 20.96 19.98 -1.25
C ALA A 345 21.64 19.03 -2.24
N LYS A 346 20.88 18.47 -3.20
CA LYS A 346 21.39 17.58 -4.26
C LYS A 346 22.18 16.38 -3.74
N PRO A 347 21.61 15.57 -2.81
CA PRO A 347 22.28 14.34 -2.40
C PRO A 347 22.51 13.44 -3.61
N LYS A 348 23.58 12.65 -3.55
CA LYS A 348 23.96 11.72 -4.63
C LYS A 348 22.86 10.77 -5.02
N GLN A 349 22.07 10.34 -4.04
CA GLN A 349 21.00 9.36 -4.22
C GLN A 349 19.83 9.63 -3.28
N ILE A 350 18.63 9.40 -3.79
CA ILE A 350 17.40 9.28 -3.01
C ILE A 350 16.81 7.90 -3.30
N ILE A 351 16.57 7.12 -2.25
CA ILE A 351 15.82 5.87 -2.34
C ILE A 351 14.45 6.12 -1.75
N TYR A 352 13.41 6.06 -2.59
CA TYR A 352 12.05 6.28 -2.16
C TYR A 352 11.30 4.95 -2.08
N VAL A 353 10.89 4.55 -0.88
CA VAL A 353 10.08 3.36 -0.60
C VAL A 353 8.63 3.81 -0.40
N SER A 354 7.67 3.13 -1.01
CA SER A 354 6.26 3.50 -0.87
C SER A 354 5.30 2.37 -1.18
N CYS A 355 4.31 2.19 -0.31
CA CYS A 355 3.17 1.30 -0.54
C CYS A 355 2.03 1.94 -1.38
N HIS A 356 2.23 3.15 -1.90
CA HIS A 356 1.22 3.86 -2.70
C HIS A 356 1.83 4.46 -3.97
N PRO A 357 1.92 3.70 -5.07
CA PRO A 357 2.61 4.11 -6.29
C PRO A 357 2.11 5.42 -6.92
N ALA A 358 0.84 5.78 -6.76
CA ALA A 358 0.31 7.03 -7.32
C ALA A 358 0.87 8.28 -6.61
N THR A 359 0.99 8.29 -5.28
CA THR A 359 1.63 9.39 -4.55
C THR A 359 3.13 9.42 -4.77
N LEU A 360 3.76 8.25 -4.82
CA LEU A 360 5.16 8.11 -5.19
C LEU A 360 5.45 8.71 -6.57
N SER A 361 4.64 8.37 -7.59
CA SER A 361 4.78 8.92 -8.95
C SER A 361 4.67 10.44 -8.97
N ARG A 362 3.75 11.03 -8.18
CA ARG A 362 3.60 12.49 -8.03
C ARG A 362 4.87 13.12 -7.45
N ASP A 363 5.40 12.56 -6.38
CA ASP A 363 6.58 13.11 -5.68
C ASP A 363 7.84 12.97 -6.55
N ILE A 364 7.99 11.85 -7.23
CA ILE A 364 9.07 11.63 -8.21
C ILE A 364 9.00 12.62 -9.37
N LYS A 365 7.80 12.93 -9.85
CA LYS A 365 7.64 13.95 -10.89
C LYS A 365 8.23 15.28 -10.46
N THR A 366 8.00 15.72 -9.22
CA THR A 366 8.58 16.96 -8.66
C THR A 366 10.11 16.91 -8.66
N LEU A 367 10.72 15.79 -8.23
CA LEU A 367 12.17 15.63 -8.24
C LEU A 367 12.74 15.61 -9.67
N TYR A 368 12.08 14.93 -10.60
CA TYR A 368 12.50 14.82 -12.00
C TYR A 368 12.40 16.17 -12.74
N GLU A 369 11.28 16.90 -12.57
CA GLU A 369 11.03 18.20 -13.19
C GLU A 369 11.97 19.31 -12.67
N SER A 370 12.60 19.13 -11.50
CA SER A 370 13.66 20.02 -11.02
C SER A 370 14.88 20.07 -11.96
N GLY A 371 15.02 19.08 -12.85
CA GLY A 371 16.17 18.93 -13.73
C GLY A 371 17.43 18.36 -13.05
N CYS A 372 17.45 18.29 -11.71
CA CYS A 372 18.62 17.82 -10.95
C CYS A 372 18.72 16.29 -10.86
N PHE A 373 17.59 15.61 -10.84
CA PHE A 373 17.52 14.16 -10.61
C PHE A 373 17.00 13.39 -11.83
N GLU A 374 17.39 12.12 -11.89
CA GLU A 374 16.82 11.13 -12.80
C GLU A 374 16.41 9.86 -12.07
N VAL A 375 15.35 9.23 -12.53
CA VAL A 375 14.94 7.90 -12.04
C VAL A 375 15.82 6.85 -12.71
N HIS A 376 16.59 6.12 -11.90
CA HIS A 376 17.45 5.05 -12.38
C HIS A 376 16.66 3.74 -12.55
N GLN A 377 15.95 3.33 -11.51
CA GLN A 377 15.11 2.11 -11.51
C GLN A 377 13.93 2.24 -10.54
N ILE A 378 12.86 1.53 -10.85
CA ILE A 378 11.70 1.31 -9.99
C ILE A 378 11.53 -0.19 -9.80
N ILE A 379 11.62 -0.66 -8.57
CA ILE A 379 11.54 -2.07 -8.20
C ILE A 379 10.25 -2.29 -7.41
N PRO A 380 9.18 -2.79 -8.05
CA PRO A 380 7.98 -3.19 -7.32
C PRO A 380 8.23 -4.50 -6.57
N LEU A 381 7.75 -4.59 -5.32
CA LEU A 381 7.77 -5.80 -4.51
C LEU A 381 6.34 -6.16 -4.11
N ASP A 382 6.00 -7.44 -4.18
CA ASP A 382 4.71 -7.92 -3.71
C ASP A 382 4.69 -8.14 -2.21
N MET A 383 4.71 -7.02 -1.46
CA MET A 383 4.60 -6.98 -0.01
C MET A 383 3.22 -7.43 0.48
N PHE A 384 2.23 -7.38 -0.41
CA PHE A 384 0.81 -7.58 -0.10
C PHE A 384 0.13 -8.54 -1.09
N PRO A 385 0.58 -9.81 -1.21
CA PRO A 385 -0.08 -10.80 -2.05
C PRO A 385 -1.60 -10.86 -1.81
N GLN A 386 -2.37 -11.24 -2.83
CA GLN A 386 -3.83 -11.34 -2.80
C GLN A 386 -4.58 -10.00 -2.70
N THR A 387 -3.86 -8.87 -2.55
CA THR A 387 -4.44 -7.54 -2.45
C THR A 387 -4.00 -6.64 -3.60
N GLN A 388 -4.70 -5.53 -3.80
CA GLN A 388 -4.37 -4.50 -4.80
C GLN A 388 -3.08 -3.71 -4.51
N HIS A 389 -2.49 -3.86 -3.33
CA HIS A 389 -1.33 -3.08 -2.92
C HIS A 389 -0.03 -3.65 -3.47
N VAL A 390 0.89 -2.76 -3.77
CA VAL A 390 2.27 -3.06 -4.17
C VAL A 390 3.20 -2.09 -3.47
N GLU A 391 4.36 -2.57 -3.03
CA GLU A 391 5.43 -1.75 -2.50
C GLU A 391 6.40 -1.41 -3.64
N CYS A 392 6.93 -0.20 -3.68
CA CYS A 392 7.93 0.19 -4.68
C CYS A 392 9.17 0.75 -4.00
N VAL A 393 10.34 0.24 -4.37
CA VAL A 393 11.64 0.84 -4.07
C VAL A 393 12.11 1.56 -5.33
N THR A 394 12.29 2.88 -5.25
CA THR A 394 12.71 3.69 -6.39
C THR A 394 14.09 4.29 -6.14
N ASP A 395 15.02 4.00 -7.06
CA ASP A 395 16.37 4.56 -7.08
C ASP A 395 16.39 5.83 -7.94
N ILE A 396 16.62 6.96 -7.30
CA ILE A 396 16.66 8.29 -7.91
C ILE A 396 18.08 8.83 -7.68
N ARG A 397 18.73 9.27 -8.74
CA ARG A 397 20.13 9.74 -8.69
C ARG A 397 20.26 11.15 -9.17
N LEU A 398 21.24 11.84 -8.60
CA LEU A 398 21.68 13.13 -9.12
C LEU A 398 22.21 12.93 -10.53
N LYS A 399 21.76 13.78 -11.47
CA LYS A 399 22.28 13.77 -12.85
C LYS A 399 23.76 14.12 -12.85
N GLN A 400 24.54 13.35 -13.58
CA GLN A 400 25.91 13.73 -13.86
C GLN A 400 25.88 14.88 -14.87
N SER A 401 26.53 15.99 -14.53
CA SER A 401 26.70 17.17 -15.41
C SER A 401 27.66 16.87 -16.57
#